data_16570a7340cea4fba15852c634e69f99
#
_entry.id   16570a7340cea4fba15852c634e69f99
#
_cell.length_a   1.000
_cell.length_b   1.000
_cell.length_c   1.000
_cell.angle_alpha   90.00
_cell.angle_beta   90.00
_cell.angle_gamma   90.00
#
_symmetry.space_group_name_H-M   'P 1'
#
loop_
_entity.id
_entity.type
_entity.pdbx_description
1 polymer ?
#
loop_
_entity_poly.entity_id
_entity_poly.type
_entity_poly.pdbx_seq_one_letter_code
_entity_poly.pdbx_strand_id
1 'polypeptide(L)'
;MGSQEQKRIGEEINQPKEDNSMKQTYLDCISVENMRESDRMTIERFCPGRTLMYRAALGVYRAAQWDGMTAIAVGGGNNGGDGYALACILARNGQRCRIVKLSEKLTEDSGYYAAQAAALGVPMAAYAPGAFSDCDTVVDCLLGTGFQGSLREPWLGAVEEINACGARVVSVDINSGMNGDTGEAETAVCSDLTVTVGFVKRGLVTEHAGRYMKRLVVADIGIVLARREARIGPVGESGPDLLPCPPWLDRLPIDVRDASEENDAR
;
A
#
# COMPACT_ATOMS: atom_id res chain seq x y z
N MET A 1 -43.10 35.17 56.00
CA MET A 1 -43.97 35.48 54.86
C MET A 1 -43.12 36.03 53.75
N GLY A 2 -43.07 35.44 52.63
CA GLY A 2 -42.28 35.90 51.45
C GLY A 2 -41.31 34.84 50.94
N SER A 3 -41.85 33.90 50.24
CA SER A 3 -41.11 32.90 49.50
C SER A 3 -40.41 33.55 48.29
N GLN A 4 -39.09 33.44 48.27
CA GLN A 4 -38.30 33.78 47.07
C GLN A 4 -38.20 32.57 46.15
N GLU A 5 -38.83 32.69 45.03
CA GLU A 5 -38.76 31.82 43.88
C GLU A 5 -37.41 32.01 43.18
N GLN A 6 -36.46 31.10 43.38
CA GLN A 6 -35.20 31.07 42.63
C GLN A 6 -35.44 30.44 41.26
N LYS A 7 -35.51 31.27 40.24
CA LYS A 7 -35.40 30.86 38.83
C LYS A 7 -34.03 30.27 38.59
N ARG A 8 -33.96 28.95 38.33
CA ARG A 8 -32.82 28.27 37.70
C ARG A 8 -32.84 28.62 36.21
N ILE A 9 -31.93 29.48 35.79
CA ILE A 9 -31.60 29.67 34.40
C ILE A 9 -30.65 28.52 34.07
N GLY A 10 -31.15 27.56 33.29
CA GLY A 10 -30.31 26.52 32.70
C GLY A 10 -29.55 27.11 31.49
N GLU A 11 -28.25 27.33 31.63
CA GLU A 11 -27.38 27.55 30.51
C GLU A 11 -27.28 26.21 29.74
N GLU A 12 -27.98 26.12 28.61
CA GLU A 12 -27.67 25.14 27.56
C GLU A 12 -26.27 25.47 27.03
N ILE A 13 -25.30 24.71 27.49
CA ILE A 13 -23.97 24.68 26.90
C ILE A 13 -24.16 24.12 25.49
N ASN A 14 -24.15 25.03 24.53
CA ASN A 14 -24.15 24.74 23.09
C ASN A 14 -22.84 24.03 22.77
N GLN A 15 -22.84 22.70 22.85
CA GLN A 15 -21.73 21.91 22.36
C GLN A 15 -21.61 22.21 20.86
N PRO A 16 -20.42 22.56 20.35
CA PRO A 16 -20.22 22.72 18.93
C PRO A 16 -20.61 21.38 18.28
N LYS A 17 -21.62 21.41 17.42
CA LYS A 17 -21.91 20.29 16.55
C LYS A 17 -20.61 20.03 15.78
N GLU A 18 -19.98 18.91 16.06
CA GLU A 18 -18.92 18.40 15.18
C GLU A 18 -19.53 18.38 13.78
N ASP A 19 -18.99 19.25 12.94
CA ASP A 19 -19.30 19.30 11.51
C ASP A 19 -18.77 18.00 10.89
N ASN A 20 -19.59 16.95 10.96
CA ASN A 20 -19.36 15.64 10.40
C ASN A 20 -19.63 15.65 8.87
N SER A 21 -19.29 16.76 8.22
CA SER A 21 -19.04 16.77 6.80
C SER A 21 -17.72 16.00 6.59
N MET A 22 -17.80 14.68 6.48
CA MET A 22 -16.72 13.89 5.90
C MET A 22 -16.38 14.56 4.59
N LYS A 23 -15.22 15.28 4.54
CA LYS A 23 -14.72 15.90 3.32
C LYS A 23 -14.75 14.81 2.25
N GLN A 24 -15.63 14.99 1.28
CA GLN A 24 -15.73 14.05 0.17
C GLN A 24 -14.39 14.06 -0.54
N THR A 25 -13.60 13.00 -0.32
CA THR A 25 -12.25 12.92 -0.85
C THR A 25 -12.32 12.34 -2.25
N TYR A 26 -11.87 13.11 -3.23
CA TYR A 26 -11.61 12.64 -4.58
C TYR A 26 -10.21 12.04 -4.63
N LEU A 27 -10.09 10.84 -5.20
CA LEU A 27 -8.80 10.18 -5.40
C LEU A 27 -8.43 10.23 -6.88
N ASP A 28 -7.23 10.71 -7.18
CA ASP A 28 -6.73 10.67 -8.55
C ASP A 28 -6.49 9.20 -8.97
N CYS A 29 -6.98 8.87 -10.17
CA CYS A 29 -6.86 7.55 -10.78
C CYS A 29 -6.14 7.69 -12.12
N ILE A 30 -4.98 7.08 -12.24
CA ILE A 30 -4.04 7.34 -13.33
C ILE A 30 -3.53 6.06 -13.99
N SER A 31 -3.01 6.22 -15.20
CA SER A 31 -2.31 5.16 -15.91
C SER A 31 -0.95 4.84 -15.30
N VAL A 32 -0.45 3.63 -15.57
CA VAL A 32 0.91 3.22 -15.16
C VAL A 32 1.98 4.14 -15.74
N GLU A 33 1.80 4.61 -16.97
CA GLU A 33 2.73 5.56 -17.60
C GLU A 33 2.79 6.87 -16.82
N ASN A 34 1.62 7.45 -16.47
CA ASN A 34 1.54 8.68 -15.70
C ASN A 34 2.10 8.49 -14.27
N MET A 35 1.88 7.32 -13.66
CA MET A 35 2.48 6.99 -12.36
C MET A 35 4.02 7.03 -12.44
N ARG A 36 4.62 6.42 -13.47
CA ARG A 36 6.08 6.45 -13.67
C ARG A 36 6.61 7.85 -13.91
N GLU A 37 5.89 8.66 -14.69
CA GLU A 37 6.26 10.06 -14.95
C GLU A 37 6.18 10.91 -13.68
N SER A 38 5.12 10.73 -12.89
CA SER A 38 4.91 11.42 -11.60
C SER A 38 6.01 11.06 -10.59
N ASP A 39 6.35 9.78 -10.49
CA ASP A 39 7.42 9.28 -9.62
C ASP A 39 8.78 9.87 -10.03
N ARG A 40 9.16 9.73 -11.32
CA ARG A 40 10.38 10.30 -11.87
C ARG A 40 10.50 11.80 -11.60
N MET A 41 9.45 12.57 -11.92
CA MET A 41 9.41 14.02 -11.71
C MET A 41 9.57 14.38 -10.23
N THR A 42 8.94 13.60 -9.35
CA THR A 42 9.02 13.82 -7.90
C THR A 42 10.42 13.56 -7.39
N ILE A 43 11.07 12.48 -7.83
CA ILE A 43 12.45 12.13 -7.46
C ILE A 43 13.42 13.19 -7.95
N GLU A 44 13.29 13.65 -9.18
CA GLU A 44 14.19 14.64 -9.77
C GLU A 44 14.11 16.01 -9.11
N ARG A 45 12.96 16.39 -8.53
CA ARG A 45 12.72 17.80 -8.14
C ARG A 45 12.39 18.00 -6.66
N PHE A 46 11.87 17.00 -5.96
CA PHE A 46 11.23 17.23 -4.67
C PHE A 46 11.69 16.28 -3.56
N CYS A 47 11.86 15.00 -3.84
CA CYS A 47 12.06 14.00 -2.79
C CYS A 47 12.91 12.82 -3.30
N PRO A 48 13.99 12.44 -2.63
CA PRO A 48 14.79 11.29 -3.02
C PRO A 48 13.98 10.00 -3.10
N GLY A 49 14.27 9.13 -4.09
CA GLY A 49 13.58 7.84 -4.28
C GLY A 49 13.60 6.98 -3.02
N ARG A 50 14.72 6.96 -2.31
CA ARG A 50 14.87 6.26 -1.03
C ARG A 50 13.87 6.72 0.03
N THR A 51 13.58 8.01 0.11
CA THR A 51 12.57 8.56 1.03
C THR A 51 11.16 8.14 0.59
N LEU A 52 10.85 8.16 -0.71
CA LEU A 52 9.57 7.68 -1.22
C LEU A 52 9.37 6.18 -0.92
N MET A 53 10.41 5.36 -1.09
CA MET A 53 10.41 3.93 -0.76
C MET A 53 10.15 3.70 0.74
N TYR A 54 10.77 4.48 1.63
CA TYR A 54 10.49 4.41 3.06
C TYR A 54 9.03 4.76 3.37
N ARG A 55 8.50 5.84 2.78
CA ARG A 55 7.11 6.26 2.94
C ARG A 55 6.13 5.21 2.41
N ALA A 56 6.44 4.55 1.28
CA ALA A 56 5.64 3.45 0.76
C ALA A 56 5.56 2.31 1.80
N ALA A 57 6.70 1.86 2.30
CA ALA A 57 6.78 0.84 3.35
C ALA A 57 6.04 1.25 4.63
N LEU A 58 6.17 2.51 5.07
CA LEU A 58 5.46 3.03 6.25
C LEU A 58 3.95 3.08 6.03
N GLY A 59 3.49 3.43 4.82
CA GLY A 59 2.08 3.37 4.45
C GLY A 59 1.53 1.95 4.56
N VAL A 60 2.26 0.95 4.07
CA VAL A 60 1.91 -0.47 4.22
C VAL A 60 1.90 -0.88 5.69
N TYR A 61 2.92 -0.48 6.45
CA TYR A 61 3.02 -0.75 7.88
C TYR A 61 1.81 -0.23 8.66
N ARG A 62 1.37 1.00 8.38
CA ARG A 62 0.21 1.64 9.03
C ARG A 62 -1.14 1.07 8.57
N ALA A 63 -1.21 0.49 7.36
CA ALA A 63 -2.44 -0.06 6.80
C ALA A 63 -2.82 -1.41 7.36
N ALA A 64 -1.86 -2.17 7.87
CA ALA A 64 -2.03 -3.56 8.27
C ALA A 64 -1.72 -3.78 9.75
N GLN A 65 -2.18 -4.91 10.29
CA GLN A 65 -1.80 -5.41 11.60
C GLN A 65 -0.71 -6.47 11.43
N TRP A 66 0.24 -6.53 12.37
CA TRP A 66 1.44 -7.33 12.25
C TRP A 66 1.57 -8.30 13.43
N ASP A 67 0.76 -9.34 13.41
CA ASP A 67 0.78 -10.39 14.41
C ASP A 67 1.51 -11.62 13.88
N GLY A 68 2.28 -12.30 14.75
CA GLY A 68 2.95 -13.55 14.41
C GLY A 68 4.18 -13.39 13.49
N MET A 69 4.37 -14.34 12.57
CA MET A 69 5.47 -14.36 11.60
C MET A 69 5.03 -13.77 10.27
N THR A 70 5.76 -12.78 9.77
CA THR A 70 5.54 -12.18 8.46
C THR A 70 6.60 -12.66 7.46
N ALA A 71 6.17 -13.25 6.34
CA ALA A 71 7.03 -13.53 5.21
C ALA A 71 6.85 -12.44 4.14
N ILE A 72 7.95 -11.80 3.72
CA ILE A 72 7.93 -10.74 2.70
C ILE A 72 8.54 -11.29 1.42
N ALA A 73 7.71 -11.52 0.41
CA ALA A 73 8.12 -11.98 -0.90
C ALA A 73 8.60 -10.80 -1.76
N VAL A 74 9.88 -10.79 -2.15
CA VAL A 74 10.48 -9.64 -2.85
C VAL A 74 10.99 -9.99 -4.24
N GLY A 75 10.73 -9.09 -5.18
CA GLY A 75 11.30 -9.11 -6.51
C GLY A 75 12.53 -8.22 -6.66
N GLY A 76 13.00 -8.06 -7.90
CA GLY A 76 14.22 -7.29 -8.23
C GLY A 76 14.01 -5.81 -8.55
N GLY A 77 12.76 -5.32 -8.47
CA GLY A 77 12.39 -3.92 -8.77
C GLY A 77 12.21 -3.06 -7.52
N ASN A 78 11.65 -1.86 -7.70
CA ASN A 78 11.37 -0.93 -6.60
C ASN A 78 10.31 -1.48 -5.64
N ASN A 79 9.30 -2.23 -6.13
CA ASN A 79 8.33 -2.89 -5.26
C ASN A 79 8.98 -3.88 -4.29
N GLY A 80 10.03 -4.62 -4.74
CA GLY A 80 10.88 -5.42 -3.84
C GLY A 80 11.62 -4.55 -2.82
N GLY A 81 12.04 -3.35 -3.22
CA GLY A 81 12.63 -2.34 -2.34
C GLY A 81 11.71 -1.89 -1.22
N ASP A 82 10.43 -1.66 -1.53
CA ASP A 82 9.40 -1.35 -0.54
C ASP A 82 9.27 -2.49 0.49
N GLY A 83 9.38 -3.75 0.03
CA GLY A 83 9.41 -4.94 0.89
C GLY A 83 10.62 -4.97 1.83
N TYR A 84 11.82 -4.65 1.35
CA TYR A 84 13.02 -4.54 2.20
C TYR A 84 12.88 -3.40 3.21
N ALA A 85 12.36 -2.24 2.82
CA ALA A 85 12.11 -1.12 3.71
C ALA A 85 11.07 -1.48 4.78
N LEU A 86 10.00 -2.21 4.41
CA LEU A 86 9.01 -2.72 5.36
C LEU A 86 9.63 -3.69 6.37
N ALA A 87 10.53 -4.57 5.91
CA ALA A 87 11.25 -5.47 6.82
C ALA A 87 12.06 -4.71 7.86
N CYS A 88 12.69 -3.60 7.48
CA CYS A 88 13.41 -2.73 8.41
C CYS A 88 12.44 -2.13 9.46
N ILE A 89 11.27 -1.65 9.04
CA ILE A 89 10.27 -1.08 9.95
C ILE A 89 9.77 -2.15 10.93
N LEU A 90 9.39 -3.33 10.43
CA LEU A 90 8.93 -4.46 11.25
C LEU A 90 9.98 -4.87 12.29
N ALA A 91 11.24 -5.05 11.87
CA ALA A 91 12.32 -5.45 12.76
C ALA A 91 12.60 -4.40 13.85
N ARG A 92 12.62 -3.11 13.51
CA ARG A 92 12.79 -2.00 14.47
C ARG A 92 11.66 -1.94 15.51
N ASN A 93 10.46 -2.36 15.12
CA ASN A 93 9.30 -2.45 16.02
C ASN A 93 9.17 -3.81 16.74
N GLY A 94 10.20 -4.65 16.69
CA GLY A 94 10.24 -5.94 17.37
C GLY A 94 9.32 -7.02 16.80
N GLN A 95 8.81 -6.82 15.57
CA GLN A 95 7.95 -7.77 14.88
C GLN A 95 8.79 -8.79 14.12
N ARG A 96 8.36 -10.04 14.16
CA ARG A 96 9.08 -11.14 13.52
C ARG A 96 8.79 -11.13 12.01
N CYS A 97 9.84 -11.03 11.21
CA CYS A 97 9.71 -11.13 9.75
C CYS A 97 10.91 -11.86 9.13
N ARG A 98 10.69 -12.35 7.91
CA ARG A 98 11.73 -12.87 7.02
C ARG A 98 11.49 -12.41 5.60
N ILE A 99 12.53 -12.39 4.80
CA ILE A 99 12.48 -12.06 3.38
C ILE A 99 12.67 -13.29 2.54
N VAL A 100 11.77 -13.50 1.57
CA VAL A 100 11.82 -14.55 0.55
C VAL A 100 12.12 -13.91 -0.80
N LYS A 101 13.32 -14.15 -1.35
CA LYS A 101 13.81 -13.50 -2.57
C LYS A 101 13.52 -14.33 -3.81
N LEU A 102 12.84 -13.73 -4.79
CA LEU A 102 12.67 -14.31 -6.12
C LEU A 102 13.68 -13.77 -7.14
N SER A 103 14.48 -12.78 -6.76
CA SER A 103 15.53 -12.20 -7.60
C SER A 103 16.71 -11.75 -6.74
N GLU A 104 17.92 -11.89 -7.28
CA GLU A 104 19.13 -11.30 -6.70
C GLU A 104 19.41 -9.90 -7.25
N LYS A 105 18.66 -9.44 -8.25
CA LYS A 105 18.78 -8.08 -8.76
C LYS A 105 18.20 -7.09 -7.76
N LEU A 106 18.87 -5.95 -7.63
CA LEU A 106 18.43 -4.85 -6.77
C LEU A 106 18.59 -3.54 -7.55
N THR A 107 17.67 -2.62 -7.35
CA THR A 107 17.90 -1.20 -7.68
C THR A 107 18.80 -0.58 -6.60
N GLU A 108 19.30 0.62 -6.81
CA GLU A 108 20.15 1.31 -5.83
C GLU A 108 19.45 1.45 -4.47
N ASP A 109 18.21 1.95 -4.47
CA ASP A 109 17.42 2.13 -3.25
C ASP A 109 17.00 0.80 -2.60
N SER A 110 16.64 -0.21 -3.40
CA SER A 110 16.37 -1.57 -2.90
C SER A 110 17.61 -2.17 -2.22
N GLY A 111 18.80 -1.96 -2.81
CA GLY A 111 20.07 -2.42 -2.23
C GLY A 111 20.40 -1.77 -0.89
N TYR A 112 20.06 -0.48 -0.75
CA TYR A 112 20.21 0.22 0.53
C TYR A 112 19.36 -0.45 1.62
N TYR A 113 18.06 -0.66 1.38
CA TYR A 113 17.19 -1.26 2.38
C TYR A 113 17.45 -2.75 2.60
N ALA A 114 17.90 -3.48 1.58
CA ALA A 114 18.35 -4.87 1.74
C ALA A 114 19.54 -4.97 2.71
N ALA A 115 20.52 -4.05 2.58
CA ALA A 115 21.65 -3.98 3.49
C ALA A 115 21.23 -3.58 4.93
N GLN A 116 20.28 -2.64 5.07
CA GLN A 116 19.75 -2.25 6.38
C GLN A 116 18.99 -3.42 7.04
N ALA A 117 18.15 -4.13 6.30
CA ALA A 117 17.42 -5.29 6.82
C ALA A 117 18.39 -6.40 7.26
N ALA A 118 19.47 -6.64 6.50
CA ALA A 118 20.53 -7.57 6.89
C ALA A 118 21.25 -7.13 8.19
N ALA A 119 21.57 -5.83 8.32
CA ALA A 119 22.17 -5.27 9.52
C ALA A 119 21.27 -5.37 10.76
N LEU A 120 19.95 -5.34 10.57
CA LEU A 120 18.96 -5.57 11.62
C LEU A 120 18.74 -7.06 11.94
N GLY A 121 19.44 -7.97 11.25
CA GLY A 121 19.36 -9.42 11.48
C GLY A 121 18.10 -10.07 10.89
N VAL A 122 17.43 -9.42 9.94
CA VAL A 122 16.27 -10.02 9.26
C VAL A 122 16.73 -11.22 8.42
N PRO A 123 16.18 -12.43 8.64
CA PRO A 123 16.52 -13.61 7.84
C PRO A 123 16.10 -13.41 6.37
N MET A 124 16.99 -13.78 5.45
CA MET A 124 16.76 -13.70 4.00
C MET A 124 17.14 -15.02 3.34
N ALA A 125 16.25 -15.53 2.50
CA ALA A 125 16.50 -16.75 1.72
C ALA A 125 15.98 -16.60 0.30
N ALA A 126 16.57 -17.32 -0.65
CA ALA A 126 15.97 -17.49 -1.96
C ALA A 126 14.65 -18.26 -1.85
N TYR A 127 13.71 -17.96 -2.73
CA TYR A 127 12.46 -18.71 -2.80
C TYR A 127 12.72 -20.20 -3.08
N ALA A 128 12.04 -21.02 -2.33
CA ALA A 128 11.89 -22.45 -2.57
C ALA A 128 10.46 -22.87 -2.18
N PRO A 129 9.88 -23.89 -2.80
CA PRO A 129 8.55 -24.39 -2.43
C PRO A 129 8.45 -24.67 -0.92
N GLY A 130 7.36 -24.23 -0.30
CA GLY A 130 7.15 -24.26 1.14
C GLY A 130 7.59 -23.00 1.87
N ALA A 131 8.07 -21.97 1.16
CA ALA A 131 8.57 -20.74 1.77
C ALA A 131 7.52 -19.93 2.55
N PHE A 132 6.24 -20.18 2.32
CA PHE A 132 5.13 -19.44 2.95
C PHE A 132 4.25 -20.29 3.87
N SER A 133 4.66 -21.54 4.17
CA SER A 133 3.82 -22.51 4.88
C SER A 133 3.66 -22.26 6.38
N ASP A 134 4.57 -21.51 7.01
CA ASP A 134 4.68 -21.31 8.46
C ASP A 134 4.62 -19.82 8.84
N CYS A 135 3.84 -19.01 8.13
CA CYS A 135 3.66 -17.59 8.40
C CYS A 135 2.19 -17.22 8.62
N ASP A 136 1.98 -16.18 9.41
CA ASP A 136 0.66 -15.62 9.71
C ASP A 136 0.28 -14.56 8.68
N THR A 137 1.27 -13.88 8.12
CA THR A 137 1.09 -12.88 7.07
C THR A 137 2.12 -13.07 5.96
N VAL A 138 1.68 -13.00 4.71
CA VAL A 138 2.54 -12.88 3.54
C VAL A 138 2.39 -11.47 2.96
N VAL A 139 3.52 -10.81 2.70
CA VAL A 139 3.54 -9.53 1.98
C VAL A 139 4.04 -9.78 0.56
N ASP A 140 3.23 -9.44 -0.41
CA ASP A 140 3.55 -9.50 -1.83
C ASP A 140 4.20 -8.20 -2.28
N CYS A 141 5.51 -8.23 -2.44
CA CYS A 141 6.36 -7.21 -3.05
C CYS A 141 7.11 -7.78 -4.26
N LEU A 142 6.52 -8.75 -4.97
CA LEU A 142 7.18 -9.45 -6.06
C LEU A 142 7.30 -8.59 -7.31
N LEU A 143 6.17 -8.08 -7.80
CA LEU A 143 6.05 -7.32 -9.05
C LEU A 143 5.19 -6.08 -8.80
N GLY A 144 5.63 -4.94 -9.29
CA GLY A 144 4.85 -3.68 -9.28
C GLY A 144 4.25 -3.39 -10.65
N THR A 145 3.87 -2.13 -10.87
CA THR A 145 3.25 -1.62 -12.12
C THR A 145 4.06 -1.86 -13.39
N GLY A 146 5.32 -2.29 -13.27
CA GLY A 146 6.18 -2.62 -14.41
C GLY A 146 5.85 -3.94 -15.10
N PHE A 147 5.06 -4.82 -14.48
CA PHE A 147 4.75 -6.14 -15.00
C PHE A 147 3.76 -6.09 -16.15
N GLN A 148 4.01 -6.91 -17.17
CA GLN A 148 3.12 -7.13 -18.31
C GLN A 148 3.23 -8.59 -18.78
N GLY A 149 2.13 -9.15 -19.25
CA GLY A 149 2.06 -10.50 -19.78
C GLY A 149 1.76 -11.55 -18.71
N SER A 150 2.24 -12.78 -18.91
CA SER A 150 1.96 -13.92 -18.04
C SER A 150 3.12 -14.24 -17.12
N LEU A 151 2.83 -14.71 -15.92
CA LEU A 151 3.83 -15.20 -14.97
C LEU A 151 4.49 -16.47 -15.49
N ARG A 152 5.76 -16.64 -15.20
CA ARG A 152 6.56 -17.84 -15.48
C ARG A 152 7.29 -18.27 -14.22
N GLU A 153 7.79 -19.49 -14.19
CA GLU A 153 8.61 -19.96 -13.08
C GLU A 153 9.89 -19.09 -12.88
N PRO A 154 10.28 -18.83 -11.65
CA PRO A 154 9.70 -19.31 -10.38
C PRO A 154 8.55 -18.41 -9.85
N TRP A 155 8.18 -17.35 -10.54
CA TRP A 155 7.18 -16.38 -10.13
C TRP A 155 5.77 -16.98 -10.06
N LEU A 156 5.43 -17.82 -11.02
CA LEU A 156 4.13 -18.51 -11.05
C LEU A 156 3.97 -19.39 -9.82
N GLY A 157 4.93 -20.27 -9.55
CA GLY A 157 4.89 -21.14 -8.39
C GLY A 157 4.82 -20.40 -7.05
N ALA A 158 5.53 -19.25 -6.93
CA ALA A 158 5.45 -18.42 -5.73
C ALA A 158 4.07 -17.78 -5.54
N VAL A 159 3.45 -17.26 -6.61
CA VAL A 159 2.10 -16.69 -6.56
C VAL A 159 1.06 -17.76 -6.22
N GLU A 160 1.14 -18.93 -6.83
CA GLU A 160 0.25 -20.07 -6.51
C GLU A 160 0.39 -20.51 -5.05
N GLU A 161 1.63 -20.58 -4.52
CA GLU A 161 1.86 -20.91 -3.12
C GLU A 161 1.31 -19.83 -2.18
N ILE A 162 1.52 -18.54 -2.47
CA ILE A 162 0.94 -17.42 -1.69
C ILE A 162 -0.59 -17.54 -1.65
N ASN A 163 -1.22 -17.83 -2.78
CA ASN A 163 -2.68 -17.97 -2.86
C ASN A 163 -3.21 -19.19 -2.10
N ALA A 164 -2.38 -20.20 -1.87
CA ALA A 164 -2.74 -21.45 -1.21
C ALA A 164 -2.30 -21.54 0.27
N CYS A 165 -1.43 -20.66 0.75
CA CYS A 165 -0.79 -20.79 2.06
C CYS A 165 -1.72 -20.61 3.27
N GLY A 166 -2.89 -20.00 3.09
CA GLY A 166 -3.86 -19.76 4.17
C GLY A 166 -3.50 -18.61 5.12
N ALA A 167 -2.35 -17.96 4.95
CA ALA A 167 -1.96 -16.77 5.68
C ALA A 167 -2.75 -15.54 5.20
N ARG A 168 -2.77 -14.47 5.98
CA ARG A 168 -3.25 -13.18 5.51
C ARG A 168 -2.29 -12.61 4.46
N VAL A 169 -2.81 -12.16 3.33
CA VAL A 169 -2.01 -11.63 2.22
C VAL A 169 -2.17 -10.11 2.10
N VAL A 170 -1.03 -9.40 2.07
CA VAL A 170 -0.96 -7.94 1.85
C VAL A 170 -0.15 -7.69 0.59
N SER A 171 -0.75 -7.17 -0.48
CA SER A 171 -0.03 -6.77 -1.69
C SER A 171 0.38 -5.30 -1.63
N VAL A 172 1.61 -5.00 -2.04
CA VAL A 172 2.16 -3.65 -2.10
C VAL A 172 2.09 -3.13 -3.52
N ASP A 173 1.58 -1.92 -3.67
CA ASP A 173 1.40 -1.17 -4.91
C ASP A 173 0.35 -1.77 -5.84
N ILE A 174 0.51 -3.01 -6.26
CA ILE A 174 -0.40 -3.78 -7.10
C ILE A 174 -0.23 -5.27 -6.80
N ASN A 175 -1.27 -6.06 -6.97
CA ASN A 175 -1.20 -7.52 -6.83
C ASN A 175 -0.29 -8.10 -7.91
N SER A 176 0.75 -8.82 -7.52
CA SER A 176 1.73 -9.37 -8.46
C SER A 176 1.08 -10.29 -9.47
N GLY A 177 1.34 -10.06 -10.75
CA GLY A 177 0.73 -10.75 -11.88
C GLY A 177 -0.40 -9.99 -12.56
N MET A 178 -0.93 -8.93 -11.95
CA MET A 178 -2.01 -8.12 -12.51
C MET A 178 -1.47 -6.96 -13.37
N ASN A 179 -2.15 -6.65 -14.46
CA ASN A 179 -1.85 -5.48 -15.29
C ASN A 179 -2.37 -4.19 -14.61
N GLY A 180 -1.49 -3.22 -14.41
CA GLY A 180 -1.80 -1.98 -13.69
C GLY A 180 -2.77 -1.02 -14.40
N ASP A 181 -2.98 -1.16 -15.71
CA ASP A 181 -3.89 -0.32 -16.48
C ASP A 181 -5.26 -0.99 -16.71
N THR A 182 -5.28 -2.33 -16.93
CA THR A 182 -6.51 -3.05 -17.29
C THR A 182 -7.09 -3.85 -16.12
N GLY A 183 -6.30 -4.17 -15.09
CA GLY A 183 -6.69 -5.07 -14.01
C GLY A 183 -6.76 -6.54 -14.41
N GLU A 184 -6.41 -6.86 -15.64
CA GLU A 184 -6.41 -8.23 -16.14
C GLU A 184 -5.21 -9.00 -15.65
N ALA A 185 -5.39 -10.29 -15.41
CA ALA A 185 -4.35 -11.24 -15.10
C ALA A 185 -4.80 -12.65 -15.50
N GLU A 186 -3.87 -13.46 -15.96
CA GLU A 186 -4.06 -14.91 -16.07
C GLU A 186 -3.96 -15.57 -14.69
N THR A 187 -2.94 -15.17 -13.93
CA THR A 187 -2.75 -15.53 -12.53
C THR A 187 -2.17 -14.33 -11.80
N ALA A 188 -2.75 -13.97 -10.65
CA ALA A 188 -2.23 -12.92 -9.79
C ALA A 188 -2.38 -13.31 -8.31
N VAL A 189 -1.66 -12.61 -7.44
CA VAL A 189 -1.82 -12.74 -6.00
C VAL A 189 -3.23 -12.30 -5.59
N CYS A 190 -3.89 -13.13 -4.77
CA CYS A 190 -5.16 -12.81 -4.14
C CYS A 190 -4.90 -12.25 -2.75
N SER A 191 -5.14 -10.96 -2.54
CA SER A 191 -4.84 -10.30 -1.27
C SER A 191 -6.08 -10.03 -0.41
N ASP A 192 -5.90 -10.04 0.91
CA ASP A 192 -6.87 -9.51 1.86
C ASP A 192 -6.84 -7.98 1.88
N LEU A 193 -5.65 -7.41 1.62
CA LEU A 193 -5.42 -5.98 1.55
C LEU A 193 -4.41 -5.67 0.45
N THR A 194 -4.74 -4.74 -0.44
CA THR A 194 -3.77 -4.12 -1.35
C THR A 194 -3.53 -2.69 -0.89
N VAL A 195 -2.27 -2.30 -0.71
CA VAL A 195 -1.88 -0.92 -0.39
C VAL A 195 -1.21 -0.32 -1.60
N THR A 196 -1.96 0.46 -2.37
CA THR A 196 -1.42 1.15 -3.53
C THR A 196 -0.69 2.42 -3.13
N VAL A 197 0.42 2.71 -3.79
CA VAL A 197 1.35 3.78 -3.43
C VAL A 197 1.13 5.00 -4.32
N GLY A 198 1.06 6.18 -3.72
CA GLY A 198 0.85 7.46 -4.38
C GLY A 198 -0.57 7.63 -4.89
N PHE A 199 -0.85 7.16 -6.09
CA PHE A 199 -2.15 7.28 -6.74
C PHE A 199 -2.77 5.92 -7.04
N VAL A 200 -4.10 5.90 -7.21
CA VAL A 200 -4.82 4.71 -7.66
C VAL A 200 -4.47 4.44 -9.13
N LYS A 201 -4.02 3.23 -9.45
CA LYS A 201 -3.81 2.79 -10.84
C LYS A 201 -5.14 2.35 -11.43
N ARG A 202 -5.38 2.65 -12.70
CA ARG A 202 -6.66 2.37 -13.40
C ARG A 202 -7.10 0.91 -13.26
N GLY A 203 -6.15 0.00 -13.38
CA GLY A 203 -6.40 -1.44 -13.28
C GLY A 203 -6.97 -1.87 -11.93
N LEU A 204 -6.64 -1.16 -10.83
CA LEU A 204 -7.08 -1.52 -9.47
C LEU A 204 -8.58 -1.26 -9.21
N VAL A 205 -9.23 -0.48 -10.06
CA VAL A 205 -10.64 -0.11 -9.88
C VAL A 205 -11.57 -0.72 -10.94
N THR A 206 -11.05 -1.64 -11.76
CA THR A 206 -11.83 -2.41 -12.71
C THR A 206 -12.51 -3.58 -12.02
N GLU A 207 -13.59 -4.09 -12.61
CA GLU A 207 -14.28 -5.30 -12.11
C GLU A 207 -13.36 -6.54 -12.07
N HIS A 208 -12.36 -6.60 -12.96
CA HIS A 208 -11.37 -7.66 -12.98
C HIS A 208 -10.54 -7.69 -11.69
N ALA A 209 -10.11 -6.51 -11.22
CA ALA A 209 -9.28 -6.38 -10.01
C ALA A 209 -9.98 -6.86 -8.74
N GLY A 210 -11.31 -6.69 -8.65
CA GLY A 210 -12.11 -7.14 -7.51
C GLY A 210 -12.07 -8.65 -7.26
N ARG A 211 -11.53 -9.44 -8.20
CA ARG A 211 -11.30 -10.89 -8.02
C ARG A 211 -10.04 -11.19 -7.22
N TYR A 212 -9.10 -10.24 -7.18
CA TYR A 212 -7.77 -10.44 -6.62
C TYR A 212 -7.55 -9.67 -5.32
N MET A 213 -8.48 -8.81 -4.90
CA MET A 213 -8.33 -8.06 -3.64
C MET A 213 -9.67 -7.91 -2.92
N LYS A 214 -9.64 -8.01 -1.58
CA LYS A 214 -10.81 -7.77 -0.75
C LYS A 214 -10.93 -6.30 -0.33
N ARG A 215 -9.79 -5.61 -0.16
CA ARG A 215 -9.70 -4.21 0.26
C ARG A 215 -8.53 -3.51 -0.43
N LEU A 216 -8.75 -2.27 -0.84
CA LEU A 216 -7.74 -1.39 -1.44
C LEU A 216 -7.60 -0.12 -0.60
N VAL A 217 -6.37 0.19 -0.19
CA VAL A 217 -6.01 1.40 0.55
C VAL A 217 -4.97 2.18 -0.24
N VAL A 218 -5.05 3.50 -0.21
CA VAL A 218 -4.06 4.40 -0.82
C VAL A 218 -3.08 4.89 0.24
N ALA A 219 -1.79 4.71 0.02
CA ALA A 219 -0.73 5.37 0.79
C ALA A 219 -0.30 6.65 0.06
N ASP A 220 -0.64 7.81 0.61
CA ASP A 220 -0.18 9.11 0.09
C ASP A 220 1.24 9.38 0.61
N ILE A 221 2.21 9.16 -0.24
CA ILE A 221 3.65 9.28 0.06
C ILE A 221 4.25 10.61 -0.39
N GLY A 222 3.43 11.51 -0.95
CA GLY A 222 3.86 12.84 -1.41
C GLY A 222 4.38 12.87 -2.84
N ILE A 223 3.92 11.97 -3.71
CA ILE A 223 4.21 12.04 -5.15
C ILE A 223 3.43 13.21 -5.77
N VAL A 224 4.12 14.01 -6.57
CA VAL A 224 3.53 15.10 -7.31
C VAL A 224 2.97 14.59 -8.64
N LEU A 225 1.69 14.81 -8.87
CA LEU A 225 1.01 14.35 -10.08
C LEU A 225 1.53 15.07 -11.33
N ALA A 226 2.03 14.33 -12.31
CA ALA A 226 2.55 14.90 -13.56
C ALA A 226 1.42 15.46 -14.43
N ARG A 227 0.33 14.69 -14.60
CA ARG A 227 -0.87 15.14 -15.34
C ARG A 227 -2.15 14.56 -14.74
N ARG A 228 -3.21 15.36 -14.71
CA ARG A 228 -4.52 14.85 -14.27
C ARG A 228 -5.13 13.98 -15.36
N GLU A 229 -5.68 12.85 -14.94
CA GLU A 229 -6.45 11.94 -15.81
C GLU A 229 -7.89 11.82 -15.27
N ALA A 230 -8.25 10.68 -14.69
CA ALA A 230 -9.54 10.47 -14.07
C ALA A 230 -9.47 10.62 -12.54
N ARG A 231 -10.63 10.75 -11.90
CA ARG A 231 -10.77 10.71 -10.43
C ARG A 231 -11.85 9.75 -10.02
N ILE A 232 -11.74 9.19 -8.84
CA ILE A 232 -12.79 8.43 -8.18
C ILE A 232 -13.49 9.40 -7.26
N GLY A 233 -14.78 9.64 -7.52
CA GLY A 233 -15.60 10.54 -6.73
C GLY A 233 -16.34 9.83 -5.58
N PRO A 234 -17.09 10.57 -4.77
CA PRO A 234 -18.02 10.04 -3.79
C PRO A 234 -19.05 9.09 -4.42
N VAL A 235 -19.55 8.14 -3.61
CA VAL A 235 -20.59 7.22 -4.06
C VAL A 235 -21.85 7.99 -4.50
N GLY A 236 -22.31 7.74 -5.72
CA GLY A 236 -23.46 8.41 -6.30
C GLY A 236 -23.16 9.67 -7.09
N GLU A 237 -21.92 10.16 -7.09
CA GLU A 237 -21.49 11.23 -7.99
C GLU A 237 -21.09 10.67 -9.36
N SER A 238 -21.41 11.43 -10.40
CA SER A 238 -21.04 11.12 -11.78
C SER A 238 -20.59 12.38 -12.51
N GLY A 239 -19.67 12.23 -13.45
CA GLY A 239 -19.15 13.32 -14.24
C GLY A 239 -18.22 12.81 -15.34
N PRO A 240 -17.83 13.65 -16.31
CA PRO A 240 -17.05 13.22 -17.47
C PRO A 240 -15.68 12.62 -17.10
N ASP A 241 -15.09 13.05 -15.97
CA ASP A 241 -13.78 12.60 -15.50
C ASP A 241 -13.88 11.77 -14.21
N LEU A 242 -15.09 11.34 -13.82
CA LEU A 242 -15.32 10.56 -12.60
C LEU A 242 -15.52 9.09 -12.93
N LEU A 243 -14.71 8.26 -12.29
CA LEU A 243 -14.87 6.81 -12.27
C LEU A 243 -15.75 6.41 -11.09
N PRO A 244 -16.55 5.34 -11.22
CA PRO A 244 -17.31 4.80 -10.11
C PRO A 244 -16.35 4.30 -9.02
N CYS A 245 -16.71 4.56 -7.76
CA CYS A 245 -15.97 4.05 -6.61
C CYS A 245 -16.27 2.56 -6.42
N PRO A 246 -15.29 1.68 -6.56
CA PRO A 246 -15.52 0.27 -6.33
C PRO A 246 -15.69 -0.04 -4.83
N PRO A 247 -16.46 -1.09 -4.48
CA PRO A 247 -16.79 -1.39 -3.08
C PRO A 247 -15.60 -1.80 -2.22
N TRP A 248 -14.48 -2.21 -2.82
CA TRP A 248 -13.26 -2.60 -2.11
C TRP A 248 -12.30 -1.44 -1.84
N LEU A 249 -12.54 -0.24 -2.41
CA LEU A 249 -11.68 0.92 -2.22
C LEU A 249 -12.01 1.65 -0.93
N ASP A 250 -11.02 1.75 -0.05
CA ASP A 250 -11.04 2.64 1.12
C ASP A 250 -10.81 4.09 0.66
N ARG A 251 -11.71 4.98 1.06
CA ARG A 251 -11.73 6.35 0.57
C ARG A 251 -10.83 7.32 1.33
N LEU A 252 -10.30 6.89 2.45
CA LEU A 252 -9.40 7.69 3.26
C LEU A 252 -7.97 7.21 3.06
N PRO A 253 -7.12 7.94 2.34
CA PRO A 253 -5.73 7.58 2.17
C PRO A 253 -4.98 7.66 3.51
N ILE A 254 -3.98 6.80 3.66
CA ILE A 254 -3.01 6.90 4.74
C ILE A 254 -1.97 7.93 4.34
N ASP A 255 -1.94 9.05 5.02
CA ASP A 255 -0.99 10.12 4.77
C ASP A 255 0.34 9.87 5.48
N VAL A 256 1.40 9.77 4.71
CA VAL A 256 2.79 9.61 5.18
C VAL A 256 3.75 10.59 4.50
N ARG A 257 3.23 11.68 3.91
CA ARG A 257 4.01 12.66 3.14
C ARG A 257 5.14 13.30 3.93
N ASP A 258 4.93 13.53 5.20
CA ASP A 258 5.89 14.21 6.07
C ASP A 258 6.80 13.24 6.82
N ALA A 259 6.62 11.93 6.63
CA ALA A 259 7.44 10.92 7.28
C ALA A 259 8.86 10.88 6.70
N SER A 260 9.83 10.72 7.58
CA SER A 260 11.21 10.41 7.22
C SER A 260 11.72 9.28 8.10
N GLU A 261 12.70 8.52 7.60
CA GLU A 261 13.32 7.42 8.35
C GLU A 261 13.89 7.88 9.70
N GLU A 262 14.42 9.12 9.77
CA GLU A 262 14.99 9.69 10.98
C GLU A 262 13.93 10.01 12.05
N ASN A 263 12.72 10.40 11.64
CA ASN A 263 11.65 10.79 12.56
C ASN A 263 10.91 9.57 13.14
N ASP A 264 10.81 8.49 12.40
CA ASP A 264 10.07 7.29 12.82
C ASP A 264 10.98 6.22 13.50
N ALA A 265 12.28 6.49 13.62
CA ALA A 265 13.23 5.66 14.36
C ALA A 265 13.35 6.03 15.86
N ARG A 266 12.52 6.96 16.35
CA ARG A 266 12.44 7.40 17.76
C ARG A 266 11.19 6.82 18.43
#